data_c0025b3a3dcfcae48da71bb350fd117f
#
_entry.id   c0025b3a3dcfcae48da71bb350fd117f
#
_cell.length_a   1.000
_cell.length_b   1.000
_cell.length_c   1.000
_cell.angle_alpha   90.00
_cell.angle_beta   90.00
_cell.angle_gamma   90.00
#
_symmetry.space_group_name_H-M   'P 1'
#
loop_
_entity.id
_entity.type
_entity.pdbx_description
1 polymer ?
#
loop_
_entity_poly.entity_id
_entity_poly.type
_entity_poly.pdbx_seq_one_letter_code
_entity_poly.pdbx_strand_id
1 'polypeptide(L)'
;MSKIYSRIESIVGSVITVKADNVAYGELAEIETVFGKSLAEVNKIDGDTVSLQVFAGGRGVSTGDHIRFLGHRMEVSFSENLLGRIFNGSAEPRDNGPALTDNLVAIGGPSVNPAKRIMAKRMIRTGIPMIDMFNTLVISQKLPIFSISGEPYNQLLARIAMQAEVDVIVLGGMGLKYDDYLYFKDTLENGGALSKTVMFMHTAADPTVECQKIPDLSLAVAEQFALQGKDVLVLLTDMTNFADSLKEIAITQEQVPSNRGYPGDLYSQLASRYEKAVDFEGAGSVTVLAVTTMPGDDVTHPVPDNTGYITEGQYYLKGGRIEPFGSLSRLKQNVNSSTRDDHRALMDGMIRLYSNYKDTLEKKSMGFNMSAWDEKLLAYGKEFEDEMMDLSKNIKLEDALDLGWKILSDCFEPSETGIKTALVEKYWPKKN
;
A
#
# COMPACT_ATOMS: atom_id res chain seq x y z
N MET A 1 -23.30 -26.69 -12.49
CA MET A 1 -22.96 -27.41 -13.74
C MET A 1 -22.21 -26.46 -14.64
N SER A 2 -20.98 -26.75 -15.01
CA SER A 2 -20.23 -25.96 -15.97
C SER A 2 -20.88 -26.05 -17.35
N LYS A 3 -21.11 -24.90 -18.00
CA LYS A 3 -21.64 -24.84 -19.35
C LYS A 3 -20.51 -24.54 -20.32
N ILE A 4 -20.44 -25.28 -21.42
CA ILE A 4 -19.42 -25.13 -22.45
C ILE A 4 -20.09 -24.49 -23.69
N TYR A 5 -19.52 -23.43 -24.19
CA TYR A 5 -19.91 -22.74 -25.41
C TYR A 5 -18.74 -22.79 -26.39
N SER A 6 -19.04 -23.08 -27.65
CA SER A 6 -18.02 -23.32 -28.68
C SER A 6 -17.95 -22.24 -29.76
N ARG A 7 -18.64 -21.11 -29.55
CA ARG A 7 -18.68 -20.06 -30.59
C ARG A 7 -18.44 -18.69 -29.96
N ILE A 8 -17.29 -18.14 -30.29
CA ILE A 8 -16.97 -16.74 -30.03
C ILE A 8 -17.52 -15.94 -31.25
N GLU A 9 -18.33 -14.92 -30.96
CA GLU A 9 -18.90 -14.05 -32.00
C GLU A 9 -17.94 -12.94 -32.45
N SER A 10 -17.19 -12.37 -31.48
CA SER A 10 -16.21 -11.34 -31.79
C SER A 10 -15.02 -11.38 -30.82
N ILE A 11 -13.89 -10.88 -31.31
CA ILE A 11 -12.65 -10.73 -30.52
C ILE A 11 -12.14 -9.31 -30.78
N VAL A 12 -12.08 -8.48 -29.75
CA VAL A 12 -11.58 -7.09 -29.83
C VAL A 12 -10.55 -6.87 -28.71
N GLY A 13 -9.28 -6.84 -29.07
CA GLY A 13 -8.19 -6.74 -28.08
C GLY A 13 -8.19 -7.92 -27.13
N SER A 14 -8.44 -7.66 -25.85
CA SER A 14 -8.56 -8.68 -24.79
C SER A 14 -10.01 -9.00 -24.41
N VAL A 15 -10.99 -8.45 -25.15
CA VAL A 15 -12.42 -8.70 -24.92
C VAL A 15 -12.95 -9.66 -25.98
N ILE A 16 -13.66 -10.68 -25.54
CA ILE A 16 -14.39 -11.62 -26.42
C ILE A 16 -15.88 -11.54 -26.13
N THR A 17 -16.70 -11.80 -27.16
CA THR A 17 -18.14 -11.81 -27.03
C THR A 17 -18.70 -13.18 -27.45
N VAL A 18 -19.60 -13.70 -26.63
CA VAL A 18 -20.27 -14.99 -26.88
C VAL A 18 -21.76 -14.88 -26.59
N LYS A 19 -22.53 -15.81 -27.12
CA LYS A 19 -23.94 -16.00 -26.75
C LYS A 19 -24.00 -17.03 -25.61
N ALA A 20 -24.52 -16.62 -24.46
CA ALA A 20 -24.64 -17.49 -23.29
C ALA A 20 -25.84 -17.12 -22.42
N ASP A 21 -26.47 -18.11 -21.81
CA ASP A 21 -27.60 -17.96 -20.92
C ASP A 21 -27.21 -18.32 -19.47
N ASN A 22 -27.85 -17.64 -18.50
CA ASN A 22 -27.69 -17.91 -17.06
C ASN A 22 -26.23 -17.80 -16.59
N VAL A 23 -25.55 -16.75 -17.00
CA VAL A 23 -24.22 -16.35 -16.50
C VAL A 23 -24.34 -15.10 -15.63
N ALA A 24 -23.44 -14.93 -14.70
CA ALA A 24 -23.44 -13.81 -13.78
C ALA A 24 -22.31 -12.80 -14.10
N TYR A 25 -22.53 -11.52 -13.78
CA TYR A 25 -21.48 -10.50 -13.85
C TYR A 25 -20.34 -10.84 -12.87
N GLY A 26 -19.11 -10.81 -13.38
CA GLY A 26 -17.91 -11.19 -12.61
C GLY A 26 -17.68 -12.70 -12.53
N GLU A 27 -18.51 -13.53 -13.19
CA GLU A 27 -18.29 -14.97 -13.28
C GLU A 27 -17.05 -15.27 -14.10
N LEU A 28 -16.24 -16.23 -13.64
CA LEU A 28 -15.08 -16.70 -14.38
C LEU A 28 -15.49 -17.70 -15.47
N ALA A 29 -14.72 -17.68 -16.54
CA ALA A 29 -14.71 -18.68 -17.57
C ALA A 29 -13.27 -19.10 -17.88
N GLU A 30 -13.10 -20.33 -18.36
CA GLU A 30 -11.86 -20.87 -18.89
C GLU A 30 -11.96 -20.92 -20.41
N ILE A 31 -10.96 -20.39 -21.09
CA ILE A 31 -10.84 -20.44 -22.55
C ILE A 31 -9.67 -21.37 -22.88
N GLU A 32 -9.94 -22.34 -23.74
CA GLU A 32 -8.89 -23.22 -24.25
C GLU A 32 -8.39 -22.68 -25.59
N THR A 33 -7.15 -22.18 -25.61
CA THR A 33 -6.51 -21.57 -26.77
C THR A 33 -5.36 -22.45 -27.27
N VAL A 34 -4.80 -22.11 -28.42
CA VAL A 34 -3.62 -22.80 -28.97
C VAL A 34 -2.37 -22.65 -28.08
N PHE A 35 -2.33 -21.69 -27.17
CA PHE A 35 -1.24 -21.48 -26.22
C PHE A 35 -1.50 -22.08 -24.83
N GLY A 36 -2.62 -22.77 -24.64
CA GLY A 36 -3.07 -23.33 -23.38
C GLY A 36 -4.34 -22.67 -22.85
N LYS A 37 -4.63 -22.93 -21.59
CA LYS A 37 -5.81 -22.39 -20.92
C LYS A 37 -5.57 -20.99 -20.39
N SER A 38 -6.58 -20.12 -20.54
CA SER A 38 -6.60 -18.78 -19.97
C SER A 38 -7.91 -18.55 -19.23
N LEU A 39 -7.84 -17.79 -18.13
CA LEU A 39 -9.03 -17.29 -17.45
C LEU A 39 -9.61 -16.10 -18.20
N ALA A 40 -10.92 -15.96 -18.11
CA ALA A 40 -11.66 -14.77 -18.53
C ALA A 40 -12.75 -14.45 -17.50
N GLU A 41 -13.14 -13.20 -17.40
CA GLU A 41 -14.16 -12.72 -16.48
C GLU A 41 -15.29 -12.01 -17.22
N VAL A 42 -16.52 -12.33 -16.88
CA VAL A 42 -17.72 -11.67 -17.45
C VAL A 42 -17.76 -10.21 -16.98
N ASN A 43 -17.65 -9.28 -17.91
CA ASN A 43 -17.64 -7.85 -17.65
C ASN A 43 -18.85 -7.07 -18.20
N LYS A 44 -19.64 -7.69 -19.11
CA LYS A 44 -20.87 -7.11 -19.63
C LYS A 44 -21.84 -8.21 -20.02
N ILE A 45 -23.12 -7.98 -19.73
CA ILE A 45 -24.23 -8.85 -20.14
C ILE A 45 -25.28 -7.96 -20.80
N ASP A 46 -25.63 -8.26 -22.05
CA ASP A 46 -26.67 -7.57 -22.81
C ASP A 46 -27.60 -8.59 -23.48
N GLY A 47 -28.68 -8.90 -22.80
CA GLY A 47 -29.56 -10.01 -23.16
C GLY A 47 -28.83 -11.36 -23.09
N ASP A 48 -28.68 -12.05 -24.22
CA ASP A 48 -27.95 -13.29 -24.36
C ASP A 48 -26.48 -13.08 -24.80
N THR A 49 -26.09 -11.82 -25.05
CA THR A 49 -24.74 -11.46 -25.46
C THR A 49 -23.88 -11.15 -24.22
N VAL A 50 -22.83 -11.92 -24.02
CA VAL A 50 -21.93 -11.84 -22.88
C VAL A 50 -20.54 -11.45 -23.36
N SER A 51 -20.00 -10.37 -22.81
CA SER A 51 -18.61 -9.97 -23.04
C SER A 51 -17.74 -10.41 -21.87
N LEU A 52 -16.59 -11.00 -22.21
CA LEU A 52 -15.61 -11.48 -21.24
C LEU A 52 -14.25 -10.82 -21.49
N GLN A 53 -13.62 -10.42 -20.41
CA GLN A 53 -12.24 -9.93 -20.40
C GLN A 53 -11.30 -11.12 -20.22
N VAL A 54 -10.48 -11.41 -21.22
CA VAL A 54 -9.49 -12.51 -21.18
C VAL A 54 -8.24 -12.05 -20.43
N PHE A 55 -7.78 -12.82 -19.44
CA PHE A 55 -6.64 -12.46 -18.61
C PHE A 55 -5.33 -12.43 -19.40
N ALA A 56 -5.06 -13.47 -20.19
CA ALA A 56 -3.87 -13.51 -21.04
C ALA A 56 -3.96 -12.62 -22.31
N GLY A 57 -5.03 -11.83 -22.45
CA GLY A 57 -5.31 -11.06 -23.66
C GLY A 57 -5.90 -11.91 -24.77
N GLY A 58 -6.26 -11.25 -25.92
CA GLY A 58 -6.89 -11.93 -27.07
C GLY A 58 -5.90 -12.68 -27.97
N ARG A 59 -4.61 -12.65 -27.68
CA ARG A 59 -3.60 -13.29 -28.53
C ARG A 59 -3.74 -14.81 -28.47
N GLY A 60 -3.95 -15.44 -29.64
CA GLY A 60 -4.15 -16.87 -29.77
C GLY A 60 -5.59 -17.35 -29.54
N VAL A 61 -6.52 -16.46 -29.20
CA VAL A 61 -7.94 -16.77 -29.10
C VAL A 61 -8.53 -16.81 -30.54
N SER A 62 -9.30 -17.85 -30.85
CA SER A 62 -9.95 -18.07 -32.11
C SER A 62 -11.47 -18.17 -31.92
N THR A 63 -12.24 -17.82 -32.97
CA THR A 63 -13.70 -17.97 -32.96
C THR A 63 -14.17 -19.43 -32.87
N GLY A 64 -13.26 -20.39 -33.03
CA GLY A 64 -13.51 -21.82 -32.83
C GLY A 64 -13.18 -22.35 -31.45
N ASP A 65 -12.60 -21.52 -30.55
CA ASP A 65 -12.19 -21.94 -29.22
C ASP A 65 -13.39 -22.22 -28.31
N HIS A 66 -13.16 -23.07 -27.31
CA HIS A 66 -14.17 -23.45 -26.35
C HIS A 66 -14.05 -22.60 -25.08
N ILE A 67 -15.22 -22.12 -24.64
CA ILE A 67 -15.35 -21.35 -23.40
C ILE A 67 -16.17 -22.15 -22.40
N ARG A 68 -15.63 -22.32 -21.21
CA ARG A 68 -16.31 -23.00 -20.13
C ARG A 68 -16.53 -22.04 -18.95
N PHE A 69 -17.78 -21.67 -18.69
CA PHE A 69 -18.15 -20.91 -17.51
C PHE A 69 -18.00 -21.75 -16.23
N LEU A 70 -17.40 -21.18 -15.20
CA LEU A 70 -17.04 -21.88 -13.98
C LEU A 70 -18.14 -21.86 -12.93
N GLY A 71 -19.11 -20.95 -13.03
CA GLY A 71 -20.24 -20.82 -12.11
C GLY A 71 -19.88 -20.09 -10.80
N HIS A 72 -18.70 -19.48 -10.72
CA HIS A 72 -18.27 -18.70 -9.57
C HIS A 72 -17.39 -17.53 -10.00
N ARG A 73 -17.25 -16.55 -9.13
CA ARG A 73 -16.31 -15.41 -9.30
C ARG A 73 -14.89 -15.85 -8.97
N MET A 74 -13.93 -14.94 -9.16
CA MET A 74 -12.55 -15.23 -8.79
C MET A 74 -12.42 -15.49 -7.29
N GLU A 75 -11.67 -16.53 -6.95
CA GLU A 75 -11.41 -17.00 -5.61
C GLU A 75 -9.90 -17.21 -5.42
N VAL A 76 -9.46 -17.23 -4.19
CA VAL A 76 -8.09 -17.53 -3.79
C VAL A 76 -8.10 -18.66 -2.75
N SER A 77 -7.19 -19.61 -2.87
CA SER A 77 -6.96 -20.60 -1.80
C SER A 77 -6.44 -19.91 -0.55
N PHE A 78 -7.02 -20.24 0.60
CA PHE A 78 -6.63 -19.66 1.89
C PHE A 78 -6.30 -20.72 2.92
N SER A 79 -5.08 -20.66 3.42
CA SER A 79 -4.60 -21.35 4.62
C SER A 79 -3.28 -20.73 5.08
N GLU A 80 -2.71 -21.17 6.19
CA GLU A 80 -1.37 -20.78 6.63
C GLU A 80 -0.26 -21.17 5.63
N ASN A 81 -0.54 -22.10 4.71
CA ASN A 81 0.37 -22.48 3.63
C ASN A 81 0.64 -21.36 2.61
N LEU A 82 -0.14 -20.25 2.65
CA LEU A 82 0.14 -19.04 1.88
C LEU A 82 1.39 -18.30 2.37
N LEU A 83 1.75 -18.45 3.65
CA LEU A 83 2.91 -17.77 4.23
C LEU A 83 4.20 -18.25 3.58
N GLY A 84 5.04 -17.30 3.18
CA GLY A 84 6.28 -17.58 2.47
C GLY A 84 6.13 -17.74 0.96
N ARG A 85 4.92 -17.64 0.41
CA ARG A 85 4.62 -17.92 -1.00
C ARG A 85 4.45 -16.66 -1.83
N ILE A 86 4.68 -16.82 -3.13
CA ILE A 86 4.56 -15.76 -4.15
C ILE A 86 3.61 -16.23 -5.25
N PHE A 87 2.61 -15.39 -5.57
CA PHE A 87 1.59 -15.67 -6.57
C PHE A 87 1.52 -14.53 -7.60
N ASN A 88 0.97 -14.84 -8.79
CA ASN A 88 0.60 -13.84 -9.80
C ASN A 88 -0.81 -13.27 -9.54
N GLY A 89 -1.30 -12.41 -10.44
CA GLY A 89 -2.64 -11.82 -10.35
C GLY A 89 -3.78 -12.77 -10.69
N SER A 90 -3.49 -13.98 -11.16
CA SER A 90 -4.44 -15.08 -11.33
C SER A 90 -4.46 -16.03 -10.12
N ALA A 91 -3.75 -15.68 -9.03
CA ALA A 91 -3.54 -16.51 -7.85
C ALA A 91 -2.77 -17.83 -8.11
N GLU A 92 -2.00 -17.88 -9.21
CA GLU A 92 -1.14 -19.00 -9.52
C GLU A 92 0.25 -18.84 -8.89
N PRO A 93 0.89 -19.91 -8.41
CA PRO A 93 2.24 -19.87 -7.86
C PRO A 93 3.27 -19.27 -8.83
N ARG A 94 4.05 -18.31 -8.36
CA ARG A 94 5.15 -17.67 -9.10
C ARG A 94 6.53 -18.07 -8.53
N ASP A 95 6.54 -18.80 -7.45
CA ASP A 95 7.71 -19.29 -6.71
C ASP A 95 8.14 -20.71 -7.09
N ASN A 96 7.58 -21.29 -8.15
CA ASN A 96 7.73 -22.69 -8.57
C ASN A 96 7.25 -23.72 -7.52
N GLY A 97 6.53 -23.28 -6.49
CA GLY A 97 5.91 -24.15 -5.52
C GLY A 97 4.61 -24.80 -6.07
N PRO A 98 4.06 -25.78 -5.37
CA PRO A 98 2.80 -26.42 -5.79
C PRO A 98 1.62 -25.43 -5.71
N ALA A 99 0.61 -25.66 -6.54
CA ALA A 99 -0.67 -24.98 -6.39
C ALA A 99 -1.31 -25.37 -5.04
N LEU A 100 -1.93 -24.39 -4.39
CA LEU A 100 -2.68 -24.63 -3.15
C LEU A 100 -4.09 -25.11 -3.49
N THR A 101 -4.59 -26.07 -2.72
CA THR A 101 -5.93 -26.65 -2.88
C THR A 101 -6.75 -26.55 -1.60
N ASP A 102 -6.40 -25.57 -0.78
CA ASP A 102 -7.07 -25.29 0.50
C ASP A 102 -8.45 -24.63 0.28
N ASN A 103 -9.09 -24.17 1.35
CA ASN A 103 -10.40 -23.53 1.29
C ASN A 103 -10.36 -22.31 0.36
N LEU A 104 -11.34 -22.22 -0.54
CA LEU A 104 -11.47 -21.09 -1.47
C LEU A 104 -12.22 -19.93 -0.82
N VAL A 105 -11.70 -18.73 -1.02
CA VAL A 105 -12.27 -17.48 -0.55
C VAL A 105 -12.50 -16.55 -1.74
N ALA A 106 -13.70 -16.03 -1.87
CA ALA A 106 -14.01 -15.05 -2.92
C ALA A 106 -13.22 -13.75 -2.70
N ILE A 107 -12.67 -13.20 -3.80
CA ILE A 107 -11.99 -11.92 -3.76
C ILE A 107 -12.94 -10.76 -4.09
N GLY A 108 -12.61 -9.56 -3.65
CA GLY A 108 -13.43 -8.36 -3.85
C GLY A 108 -14.66 -8.31 -2.93
N GLY A 109 -15.64 -7.51 -3.33
CA GLY A 109 -16.85 -7.30 -2.54
C GLY A 109 -16.67 -6.40 -1.30
N PRO A 110 -17.72 -6.22 -0.50
CA PRO A 110 -17.67 -5.40 0.71
C PRO A 110 -16.77 -6.04 1.78
N SER A 111 -16.33 -5.19 2.70
CA SER A 111 -15.61 -5.66 3.90
C SER A 111 -16.47 -6.60 4.74
N VAL A 112 -15.82 -7.60 5.34
CA VAL A 112 -16.50 -8.57 6.21
C VAL A 112 -17.07 -7.85 7.43
N ASN A 113 -18.34 -8.10 7.69
CA ASN A 113 -19.10 -7.69 8.88
C ASN A 113 -18.74 -6.28 9.45
N PRO A 114 -19.21 -5.18 8.81
CA PRO A 114 -18.89 -3.83 9.27
C PRO A 114 -19.38 -3.50 10.69
N ALA A 115 -20.34 -4.25 11.22
CA ALA A 115 -20.84 -4.06 12.59
C ALA A 115 -19.84 -4.51 13.68
N LYS A 116 -18.84 -5.28 13.34
CA LYS A 116 -17.76 -5.71 14.26
C LYS A 116 -16.52 -4.81 14.22
N ARG A 117 -16.58 -3.66 13.55
CA ARG A 117 -15.47 -2.71 13.50
C ARG A 117 -15.39 -1.92 14.80
N ILE A 118 -14.18 -1.80 15.34
CA ILE A 118 -13.86 -0.96 16.49
C ILE A 118 -12.89 0.16 16.11
N MET A 119 -12.83 1.19 16.95
CA MET A 119 -11.83 2.25 16.79
C MET A 119 -10.47 1.76 17.25
N ALA A 120 -9.48 1.88 16.38
CA ALA A 120 -8.11 1.54 16.68
C ALA A 120 -7.50 2.40 17.80
N LYS A 121 -6.76 1.75 18.68
CA LYS A 121 -6.06 2.36 19.83
C LYS A 121 -4.63 1.88 19.97
N ARG A 122 -4.11 1.10 19.02
CA ARG A 122 -2.76 0.53 19.04
C ARG A 122 -1.98 1.04 17.83
N MET A 123 -0.71 1.37 18.02
CA MET A 123 0.18 1.69 16.91
C MET A 123 0.84 0.42 16.36
N ILE A 124 1.23 0.47 15.10
CA ILE A 124 2.18 -0.46 14.50
C ILE A 124 3.56 0.17 14.62
N ARG A 125 4.48 -0.53 15.27
CA ARG A 125 5.88 -0.13 15.36
C ARG A 125 6.61 -0.58 14.12
N THR A 126 7.23 0.35 13.43
CA THR A 126 7.96 0.10 12.18
C THR A 126 9.48 0.18 12.36
N GLY A 127 9.95 0.69 13.49
CA GLY A 127 11.36 0.97 13.75
C GLY A 127 11.91 2.16 12.95
N ILE A 128 11.07 2.86 12.19
CA ILE A 128 11.45 4.05 11.41
C ILE A 128 11.01 5.30 12.18
N PRO A 129 11.96 6.14 12.67
CA PRO A 129 11.63 7.29 13.53
C PRO A 129 10.61 8.24 12.88
N MET A 130 10.71 8.51 11.57
CA MET A 130 9.78 9.39 10.86
C MET A 130 8.35 8.85 10.82
N ILE A 131 8.15 7.55 10.96
CA ILE A 131 6.83 6.93 11.09
C ILE A 131 6.46 6.85 12.56
N ASP A 132 7.24 6.15 13.37
CA ASP A 132 6.85 5.80 14.73
C ASP A 132 6.73 7.01 15.66
N MET A 133 7.65 7.99 15.53
CA MET A 133 7.68 9.17 16.38
C MET A 133 6.87 10.34 15.79
N PHE A 134 6.97 10.61 14.49
CA PHE A 134 6.41 11.84 13.90
C PHE A 134 5.05 11.63 13.23
N ASN A 135 4.81 10.49 12.57
CA ASN A 135 3.63 10.20 11.79
C ASN A 135 3.07 8.80 12.09
N THR A 136 2.88 8.50 13.35
CA THR A 136 2.53 7.18 13.89
C THR A 136 1.49 6.44 13.06
N LEU A 137 1.86 5.24 12.60
CA LEU A 137 0.97 4.31 11.94
C LEU A 137 0.09 3.61 12.97
N VAL A 138 -1.22 3.69 12.81
CA VAL A 138 -2.19 3.11 13.73
C VAL A 138 -2.83 1.88 13.09
N ILE A 139 -3.10 0.85 13.87
CA ILE A 139 -3.82 -0.34 13.42
C ILE A 139 -5.12 0.06 12.72
N SER A 140 -5.52 -0.68 11.70
CA SER A 140 -6.67 -0.43 10.83
C SER A 140 -6.65 0.89 10.04
N GLN A 141 -5.56 1.63 10.08
CA GLN A 141 -5.41 2.84 9.29
C GLN A 141 -5.13 2.52 7.83
N LYS A 142 -5.65 3.35 6.95
CA LYS A 142 -5.34 3.35 5.53
C LYS A 142 -4.58 4.62 5.18
N LEU A 143 -3.32 4.48 4.77
CA LEU A 143 -2.42 5.58 4.44
C LEU A 143 -1.77 5.37 3.07
N PRO A 144 -1.79 6.37 2.19
CA PRO A 144 -0.96 6.37 1.01
C PRO A 144 0.47 6.83 1.36
N ILE A 145 1.42 6.31 0.59
CA ILE A 145 2.76 6.87 0.46
C ILE A 145 2.78 7.61 -0.88
N PHE A 146 2.59 8.91 -0.85
CA PHE A 146 2.72 9.74 -2.04
C PHE A 146 4.18 9.92 -2.41
N SER A 147 4.50 9.68 -3.67
CA SER A 147 5.86 9.72 -4.17
C SER A 147 5.89 10.06 -5.66
N ILE A 148 7.07 10.31 -6.19
CA ILE A 148 7.29 10.40 -7.64
C ILE A 148 8.10 9.20 -8.12
N SER A 149 8.06 8.96 -9.42
CA SER A 149 8.88 7.89 -10.03
C SER A 149 10.36 8.14 -9.77
N GLY A 150 11.07 7.09 -9.35
CA GLY A 150 12.51 7.15 -9.04
C GLY A 150 12.84 7.33 -7.56
N GLU A 151 11.88 7.67 -6.71
CA GLU A 151 12.05 7.66 -5.26
C GLU A 151 12.10 6.21 -4.72
N PRO A 152 12.75 5.98 -3.56
CA PRO A 152 12.95 4.62 -3.03
C PRO A 152 11.74 4.07 -2.26
N TYR A 153 10.53 4.20 -2.80
CA TYR A 153 9.30 3.75 -2.13
C TYR A 153 9.23 2.23 -1.98
N ASN A 154 9.76 1.46 -2.94
CA ASN A 154 9.82 0.00 -2.83
C ASN A 154 10.80 -0.42 -1.73
N GLN A 155 11.93 0.28 -1.57
CA GLN A 155 12.88 0.07 -0.48
C GLN A 155 12.25 0.37 0.88
N LEU A 156 11.46 1.45 0.99
CA LEU A 156 10.71 1.78 2.19
C LEU A 156 9.70 0.67 2.54
N LEU A 157 8.91 0.18 1.57
CA LEU A 157 7.97 -0.91 1.81
C LEU A 157 8.67 -2.20 2.24
N ALA A 158 9.76 -2.58 1.57
CA ALA A 158 10.53 -3.76 1.96
C ALA A 158 11.09 -3.64 3.38
N ARG A 159 11.57 -2.44 3.74
CA ARG A 159 12.05 -2.15 5.10
C ARG A 159 10.92 -2.30 6.13
N ILE A 160 9.76 -1.72 5.87
CA ILE A 160 8.58 -1.85 6.76
C ILE A 160 8.18 -3.32 6.88
N ALA A 161 8.15 -4.09 5.78
CA ALA A 161 7.82 -5.52 5.80
C ALA A 161 8.77 -6.33 6.69
N MET A 162 10.07 -6.00 6.66
CA MET A 162 11.06 -6.69 7.48
C MET A 162 10.92 -6.42 8.97
N GLN A 163 10.64 -5.18 9.36
CA GLN A 163 10.81 -4.73 10.75
C GLN A 163 9.51 -4.35 11.46
N ALA A 164 8.36 -4.24 10.75
CA ALA A 164 7.08 -3.95 11.38
C ALA A 164 6.66 -5.06 12.37
N GLU A 165 6.22 -4.64 13.55
CA GLU A 165 5.70 -5.52 14.60
C GLU A 165 4.26 -5.90 14.32
N VAL A 166 4.07 -6.84 13.37
CA VAL A 166 2.77 -7.42 12.98
C VAL A 166 2.92 -8.93 12.76
N ASP A 167 1.80 -9.66 12.83
CA ASP A 167 1.80 -11.12 12.67
C ASP A 167 2.01 -11.54 11.22
N VAL A 168 1.36 -10.83 10.28
CA VAL A 168 1.37 -11.18 8.85
C VAL A 168 1.56 -9.93 8.01
N ILE A 169 2.38 -10.06 6.98
CA ILE A 169 2.52 -9.08 5.89
C ILE A 169 1.84 -9.65 4.64
N VAL A 170 1.03 -8.84 3.96
CA VAL A 170 0.57 -9.15 2.61
C VAL A 170 1.07 -8.07 1.67
N LEU A 171 1.95 -8.45 0.73
CA LEU A 171 2.57 -7.52 -0.21
C LEU A 171 1.95 -7.70 -1.60
N GLY A 172 1.32 -6.65 -2.12
CA GLY A 172 0.74 -6.59 -3.46
C GLY A 172 1.53 -5.66 -4.37
N GLY A 173 2.15 -6.22 -5.41
CA GLY A 173 2.90 -5.47 -6.41
C GLY A 173 2.13 -5.35 -7.72
N MET A 174 1.99 -4.13 -8.26
CA MET A 174 1.23 -3.79 -9.45
C MET A 174 2.08 -3.06 -10.46
N GLY A 175 2.28 -3.63 -11.65
CA GLY A 175 3.08 -3.02 -12.72
C GLY A 175 4.55 -2.87 -12.39
N LEU A 176 5.10 -3.74 -11.56
CA LEU A 176 6.50 -3.69 -11.14
C LEU A 176 7.45 -3.94 -12.31
N LYS A 177 8.61 -3.29 -12.28
CA LYS A 177 9.76 -3.78 -13.06
C LYS A 177 10.20 -5.14 -12.50
N TYR A 178 10.76 -5.97 -13.35
CA TYR A 178 11.22 -7.30 -12.92
C TYR A 178 12.30 -7.20 -11.82
N ASP A 179 13.17 -6.19 -11.88
CA ASP A 179 14.20 -5.95 -10.88
C ASP A 179 13.59 -5.57 -9.51
N ASP A 180 12.50 -4.81 -9.50
CA ASP A 180 11.78 -4.48 -8.26
C ASP A 180 11.13 -5.73 -7.64
N TYR A 181 10.58 -6.62 -8.47
CA TYR A 181 10.07 -7.92 -8.02
C TYR A 181 11.18 -8.77 -7.38
N LEU A 182 12.34 -8.90 -8.04
CA LEU A 182 13.49 -9.62 -7.48
C LEU A 182 13.98 -8.97 -6.19
N TYR A 183 14.05 -7.64 -6.15
CA TYR A 183 14.44 -6.90 -4.96
C TYR A 183 13.56 -7.23 -3.74
N PHE A 184 12.24 -7.23 -3.89
CA PHE A 184 11.33 -7.62 -2.80
C PHE A 184 11.57 -9.06 -2.36
N LYS A 185 11.62 -9.99 -3.31
CA LYS A 185 11.84 -11.41 -3.03
C LYS A 185 13.15 -11.62 -2.25
N ASP A 186 14.26 -11.15 -2.79
CA ASP A 186 15.59 -11.37 -2.22
C ASP A 186 15.73 -10.66 -0.86
N THR A 187 15.19 -9.45 -0.72
CA THR A 187 15.25 -8.69 0.54
C THR A 187 14.47 -9.39 1.65
N LEU A 188 13.25 -9.86 1.38
CA LEU A 188 12.42 -10.53 2.38
C LEU A 188 12.95 -11.93 2.71
N GLU A 189 13.47 -12.65 1.73
CA GLU A 189 14.07 -13.97 1.92
C GLU A 189 15.34 -13.87 2.78
N ASN A 190 16.28 -13.01 2.39
CA ASN A 190 17.53 -12.80 3.12
C ASN A 190 17.32 -12.18 4.51
N GLY A 191 16.30 -11.32 4.66
CA GLY A 191 15.94 -10.70 5.93
C GLY A 191 15.10 -11.58 6.86
N GLY A 192 14.74 -12.80 6.43
CA GLY A 192 13.94 -13.75 7.22
C GLY A 192 12.46 -13.37 7.39
N ALA A 193 12.00 -12.31 6.71
CA ALA A 193 10.62 -11.85 6.81
C ALA A 193 9.66 -12.56 5.83
N LEU A 194 10.18 -13.29 4.85
CA LEU A 194 9.37 -14.00 3.87
C LEU A 194 8.43 -15.01 4.54
N SER A 195 8.88 -15.69 5.61
CA SER A 195 8.08 -16.69 6.35
C SER A 195 6.79 -16.14 6.97
N LYS A 196 6.68 -14.82 7.21
CA LYS A 196 5.45 -14.15 7.67
C LYS A 196 4.76 -13.33 6.55
N THR A 197 5.20 -13.48 5.30
CA THR A 197 4.75 -12.65 4.18
C THR A 197 4.06 -13.50 3.11
N VAL A 198 2.94 -13.01 2.58
CA VAL A 198 2.31 -13.49 1.34
C VAL A 198 2.52 -12.42 0.28
N MET A 199 2.96 -12.81 -0.91
CA MET A 199 3.22 -11.87 -2.00
C MET A 199 2.32 -12.17 -3.20
N PHE A 200 1.56 -11.14 -3.66
CA PHE A 200 0.86 -11.16 -4.94
C PHE A 200 1.54 -10.17 -5.88
N MET A 201 2.16 -10.66 -6.94
CA MET A 201 3.06 -9.87 -7.76
C MET A 201 2.66 -9.86 -9.23
N HIS A 202 2.42 -8.65 -9.75
CA HIS A 202 2.24 -8.36 -11.16
C HIS A 202 3.39 -7.48 -11.65
N THR A 203 4.03 -7.91 -12.72
CA THR A 203 5.11 -7.14 -13.39
C THR A 203 4.58 -6.49 -14.67
N ALA A 204 5.31 -5.52 -15.20
CA ALA A 204 4.96 -4.83 -16.44
C ALA A 204 4.87 -5.76 -17.68
N ALA A 205 5.39 -6.99 -17.59
CA ALA A 205 5.29 -7.99 -18.65
C ALA A 205 4.05 -8.88 -18.54
N ASP A 206 3.36 -8.85 -17.40
CA ASP A 206 2.18 -9.65 -17.14
C ASP A 206 0.91 -8.96 -17.69
N PRO A 207 -0.18 -9.70 -17.92
CA PRO A 207 -1.42 -9.15 -18.47
C PRO A 207 -2.05 -8.08 -17.55
N THR A 208 -2.51 -6.96 -18.13
CA THR A 208 -3.10 -5.82 -17.42
C THR A 208 -4.26 -6.21 -16.50
N VAL A 209 -5.06 -7.21 -16.86
CA VAL A 209 -6.18 -7.71 -16.04
C VAL A 209 -5.69 -8.26 -14.70
N GLU A 210 -4.57 -8.92 -14.67
CA GLU A 210 -3.97 -9.43 -13.42
C GLU A 210 -3.58 -8.29 -12.47
N CYS A 211 -3.14 -7.14 -13.02
CA CYS A 211 -2.84 -5.96 -12.21
C CYS A 211 -4.04 -5.53 -11.35
N GLN A 212 -5.25 -5.56 -11.92
CA GLN A 212 -6.48 -5.19 -11.21
C GLN A 212 -6.84 -6.15 -10.07
N LYS A 213 -6.41 -7.39 -10.15
CA LYS A 213 -6.75 -8.41 -9.15
C LYS A 213 -5.83 -8.39 -7.93
N ILE A 214 -4.64 -7.84 -8.05
CA ILE A 214 -3.64 -7.82 -6.97
C ILE A 214 -4.18 -7.22 -5.66
N PRO A 215 -4.80 -6.02 -5.63
CA PRO A 215 -5.33 -5.48 -4.39
C PRO A 215 -6.44 -6.35 -3.78
N ASP A 216 -7.33 -6.89 -4.63
CA ASP A 216 -8.44 -7.71 -4.16
C ASP A 216 -7.96 -9.05 -3.60
N LEU A 217 -6.96 -9.70 -4.21
CA LEU A 217 -6.30 -10.89 -3.70
C LEU A 217 -5.63 -10.62 -2.34
N SER A 218 -4.84 -9.54 -2.29
CA SER A 218 -4.12 -9.14 -1.09
C SER A 218 -5.05 -8.87 0.09
N LEU A 219 -6.13 -8.13 -0.16
CA LEU A 219 -7.10 -7.75 0.88
C LEU A 219 -7.99 -8.92 1.30
N ALA A 220 -8.37 -9.82 0.38
CA ALA A 220 -9.13 -11.02 0.74
C ALA A 220 -8.34 -11.93 1.67
N VAL A 221 -7.07 -12.18 1.37
CA VAL A 221 -6.18 -12.97 2.23
C VAL A 221 -5.95 -12.28 3.57
N ALA A 222 -5.74 -10.96 3.57
CA ALA A 222 -5.55 -10.18 4.80
C ALA A 222 -6.78 -10.25 5.72
N GLU A 223 -7.99 -10.12 5.17
CA GLU A 223 -9.24 -10.23 5.95
C GLU A 223 -9.36 -11.61 6.61
N GLN A 224 -8.98 -12.69 5.92
CA GLN A 224 -9.06 -14.04 6.48
C GLN A 224 -8.08 -14.24 7.65
N PHE A 225 -6.83 -13.78 7.52
CA PHE A 225 -5.89 -13.80 8.64
C PHE A 225 -6.37 -12.93 9.81
N ALA A 226 -6.93 -11.76 9.55
CA ALA A 226 -7.48 -10.89 10.59
C ALA A 226 -8.66 -11.54 11.32
N LEU A 227 -9.55 -12.26 10.62
CA LEU A 227 -10.64 -13.04 11.23
C LEU A 227 -10.13 -14.18 12.13
N GLN A 228 -8.91 -14.66 11.89
CA GLN A 228 -8.21 -15.64 12.74
C GLN A 228 -7.45 -15.00 13.92
N GLY A 229 -7.62 -13.70 14.14
CA GLY A 229 -6.99 -12.99 15.26
C GLY A 229 -5.60 -12.43 14.98
N LYS A 230 -5.16 -12.36 13.72
CA LYS A 230 -3.85 -11.83 13.33
C LYS A 230 -3.92 -10.34 13.03
N ASP A 231 -2.91 -9.59 13.47
CA ASP A 231 -2.69 -8.22 13.01
C ASP A 231 -1.94 -8.27 11.66
N VAL A 232 -2.62 -7.81 10.60
CA VAL A 232 -2.12 -7.89 9.22
C VAL A 232 -1.79 -6.51 8.69
N LEU A 233 -0.60 -6.35 8.13
CA LEU A 233 -0.20 -5.17 7.39
C LEU A 233 -0.17 -5.47 5.89
N VAL A 234 -1.05 -4.82 5.14
CA VAL A 234 -1.10 -4.89 3.68
C VAL A 234 -0.27 -3.76 3.10
N LEU A 235 0.71 -4.11 2.28
CA LEU A 235 1.59 -3.20 1.57
C LEU A 235 1.29 -3.28 0.07
N LEU A 236 0.83 -2.20 -0.53
CA LEU A 236 0.50 -2.15 -1.95
C LEU A 236 1.44 -1.20 -2.70
N THR A 237 1.92 -1.60 -3.87
CA THR A 237 2.77 -0.78 -4.74
C THR A 237 2.60 -1.16 -6.20
N ASP A 238 2.12 -0.31 -7.11
CA ASP A 238 1.71 1.07 -7.00
C ASP A 238 0.22 1.23 -7.35
N MET A 239 -0.53 1.97 -6.54
CA MET A 239 -1.97 2.18 -6.78
C MET A 239 -2.24 3.05 -8.01
N THR A 240 -1.27 3.82 -8.48
CA THR A 240 -1.39 4.54 -9.76
C THR A 240 -1.34 3.56 -10.93
N ASN A 241 -0.46 2.53 -10.89
CA ASN A 241 -0.46 1.46 -11.89
C ASN A 241 -1.77 0.66 -11.87
N PHE A 242 -2.33 0.41 -10.67
CA PHE A 242 -3.67 -0.18 -10.55
C PHE A 242 -4.72 0.68 -11.26
N ALA A 243 -4.75 1.99 -11.02
CA ALA A 243 -5.69 2.90 -11.65
C ALA A 243 -5.47 3.00 -13.18
N ASP A 244 -4.22 2.99 -13.65
CA ASP A 244 -3.89 2.97 -15.06
C ASP A 244 -4.38 1.67 -15.73
N SER A 245 -4.31 0.53 -15.03
CA SER A 245 -4.90 -0.72 -15.53
C SER A 245 -6.42 -0.65 -15.67
N LEU A 246 -7.12 0.02 -14.73
CA LEU A 246 -8.56 0.30 -14.86
C LEU A 246 -8.85 1.14 -16.11
N LYS A 247 -8.05 2.19 -16.34
CA LYS A 247 -8.17 3.07 -17.52
C LYS A 247 -7.95 2.29 -18.81
N GLU A 248 -6.92 1.45 -18.90
CA GLU A 248 -6.62 0.65 -20.09
C GLU A 248 -7.78 -0.29 -20.42
N ILE A 249 -8.33 -0.98 -19.42
CA ILE A 249 -9.45 -1.89 -19.63
C ILE A 249 -10.74 -1.13 -19.97
N ALA A 250 -11.00 0.02 -19.34
CA ALA A 250 -12.16 0.86 -19.67
C ALA A 250 -12.12 1.31 -21.14
N ILE A 251 -10.94 1.61 -21.68
CA ILE A 251 -10.78 1.95 -23.11
C ILE A 251 -11.12 0.75 -24.00
N THR A 252 -10.67 -0.45 -23.67
CA THR A 252 -10.99 -1.66 -24.44
C THR A 252 -12.48 -2.03 -24.40
N GLN A 253 -13.19 -1.59 -23.36
CA GLN A 253 -14.63 -1.76 -23.18
C GLN A 253 -15.45 -0.60 -23.76
N GLU A 254 -14.81 0.35 -24.43
CA GLU A 254 -15.46 1.55 -24.99
C GLU A 254 -16.26 2.37 -23.96
N GLN A 255 -15.82 2.36 -22.70
CA GLN A 255 -16.45 3.15 -21.64
C GLN A 255 -16.16 4.65 -21.86
N VAL A 256 -17.15 5.50 -21.54
CA VAL A 256 -16.97 6.95 -21.62
C VAL A 256 -15.94 7.40 -20.58
N PRO A 257 -14.82 8.00 -21.00
CA PRO A 257 -13.77 8.42 -20.07
C PRO A 257 -14.22 9.65 -19.26
N SER A 258 -13.75 9.70 -18.01
CA SER A 258 -13.85 10.85 -17.13
C SER A 258 -12.53 11.62 -17.10
N ASN A 259 -12.23 12.31 -16.00
CA ASN A 259 -11.04 13.15 -15.83
C ASN A 259 -9.75 12.39 -16.17
N ARG A 260 -8.93 12.98 -17.04
CA ARG A 260 -7.65 12.42 -17.55
C ARG A 260 -7.75 11.01 -18.14
N GLY A 261 -8.95 10.62 -18.57
CA GLY A 261 -9.19 9.31 -19.22
C GLY A 261 -9.44 8.15 -18.26
N TYR A 262 -9.53 8.38 -16.97
CA TYR A 262 -9.92 7.37 -16.00
C TYR A 262 -11.41 7.06 -16.08
N PRO A 263 -11.85 5.85 -15.66
CA PRO A 263 -13.27 5.52 -15.60
C PRO A 263 -14.00 6.39 -14.57
N GLY A 264 -15.28 6.64 -14.77
CA GLY A 264 -16.09 7.52 -13.91
C GLY A 264 -16.25 7.03 -12.46
N ASP A 265 -16.03 5.74 -12.23
CA ASP A 265 -16.11 5.09 -10.92
C ASP A 265 -14.74 4.95 -10.20
N LEU A 266 -13.67 5.62 -10.68
CA LEU A 266 -12.32 5.55 -10.10
C LEU A 266 -12.34 5.71 -8.57
N TYR A 267 -13.09 6.71 -8.06
CA TYR A 267 -13.23 6.91 -6.62
C TYR A 267 -13.75 5.65 -5.91
N SER A 268 -14.82 5.06 -6.42
CA SER A 268 -15.44 3.87 -5.83
C SER A 268 -14.50 2.65 -5.91
N GLN A 269 -13.74 2.53 -7.02
CA GLN A 269 -12.75 1.47 -7.19
C GLN A 269 -11.62 1.57 -6.15
N LEU A 270 -11.13 2.76 -5.88
CA LEU A 270 -10.13 2.99 -4.83
C LEU A 270 -10.74 2.81 -3.43
N ALA A 271 -11.89 3.47 -3.17
CA ALA A 271 -12.53 3.47 -1.87
C ALA A 271 -12.89 2.06 -1.38
N SER A 272 -13.45 1.21 -2.26
CA SER A 272 -13.84 -0.16 -1.89
C SER A 272 -12.66 -1.01 -1.39
N ARG A 273 -11.46 -0.72 -1.84
CA ARG A 273 -10.24 -1.43 -1.42
C ARG A 273 -9.68 -0.85 -0.13
N TYR A 274 -9.55 0.47 -0.05
CA TYR A 274 -9.08 1.11 1.18
C TYR A 274 -10.02 0.89 2.37
N GLU A 275 -11.35 0.81 2.15
CA GLU A 275 -12.34 0.55 3.19
C GLU A 275 -12.28 -0.87 3.79
N LYS A 276 -11.44 -1.75 3.25
CA LYS A 276 -11.13 -3.05 3.86
C LYS A 276 -10.16 -2.97 5.04
N ALA A 277 -9.50 -1.83 5.25
CA ALA A 277 -8.77 -1.57 6.49
C ALA A 277 -9.73 -1.58 7.70
N VAL A 278 -9.43 -2.39 8.71
CA VAL A 278 -10.38 -2.68 9.80
C VAL A 278 -9.65 -3.18 11.05
N ASP A 279 -10.18 -2.84 12.22
CA ASP A 279 -9.89 -3.52 13.49
C ASP A 279 -11.17 -4.25 13.91
N PHE A 280 -11.13 -5.57 14.03
CA PHE A 280 -12.30 -6.40 14.34
C PHE A 280 -12.43 -6.64 15.84
N GLU A 281 -13.61 -6.41 16.38
CA GLU A 281 -13.94 -6.74 17.76
C GLU A 281 -13.73 -8.24 18.04
N GLY A 282 -12.82 -8.56 18.95
CA GLY A 282 -12.51 -9.94 19.35
C GLY A 282 -11.74 -10.77 18.32
N ALA A 283 -11.15 -10.11 17.31
CA ALA A 283 -10.29 -10.75 16.32
C ALA A 283 -9.04 -9.92 16.06
N GLY A 284 -8.47 -9.96 14.87
CA GLY A 284 -7.30 -9.19 14.46
C GLY A 284 -7.68 -7.97 13.63
N SER A 285 -6.69 -7.45 12.90
CA SER A 285 -6.82 -6.20 12.15
C SER A 285 -6.21 -6.27 10.75
N VAL A 286 -6.68 -5.41 9.86
CA VAL A 286 -6.10 -5.12 8.55
C VAL A 286 -5.71 -3.65 8.49
N THR A 287 -4.43 -3.36 8.32
CA THR A 287 -3.88 -2.02 8.10
C THR A 287 -3.33 -1.93 6.69
N VAL A 288 -3.54 -0.81 6.00
CA VAL A 288 -3.15 -0.65 4.60
C VAL A 288 -2.17 0.51 4.44
N LEU A 289 -0.99 0.23 3.93
CA LEU A 289 -0.04 1.20 3.38
C LEU A 289 0.06 1.00 1.88
N ALA A 290 -0.22 2.04 1.10
CA ALA A 290 -0.25 1.93 -0.34
C ALA A 290 0.55 3.05 -1.01
N VAL A 291 1.58 2.68 -1.77
CA VAL A 291 2.28 3.63 -2.64
C VAL A 291 1.32 4.14 -3.70
N THR A 292 1.31 5.43 -3.88
CA THR A 292 0.55 6.12 -4.92
C THR A 292 1.49 7.14 -5.58
N THR A 293 2.00 6.81 -6.74
CA THR A 293 2.88 7.72 -7.47
C THR A 293 2.09 8.90 -8.05
N MET A 294 2.72 10.07 -8.07
CA MET A 294 2.15 11.30 -8.56
C MET A 294 2.80 11.68 -9.89
N PRO A 295 2.15 11.43 -11.04
CA PRO A 295 2.70 11.84 -12.33
C PRO A 295 2.94 13.36 -12.38
N GLY A 296 4.17 13.77 -12.68
CA GLY A 296 4.56 15.18 -12.73
C GLY A 296 4.64 15.89 -11.37
N ASP A 297 4.76 15.16 -10.25
CA ASP A 297 4.70 15.69 -8.87
C ASP A 297 3.37 16.44 -8.60
N ASP A 298 2.30 16.00 -9.28
CA ASP A 298 0.97 16.64 -9.24
C ASP A 298 0.03 15.90 -8.29
N VAL A 299 -0.13 16.42 -7.08
CA VAL A 299 -1.05 15.88 -6.07
C VAL A 299 -2.53 16.01 -6.49
N THR A 300 -2.84 16.88 -7.44
CA THR A 300 -4.20 17.06 -7.99
C THR A 300 -4.53 16.10 -9.13
N HIS A 301 -3.58 15.21 -9.46
CA HIS A 301 -3.86 14.10 -10.38
C HIS A 301 -4.98 13.21 -9.81
N PRO A 302 -5.92 12.68 -10.63
CA PRO A 302 -7.12 11.98 -10.13
C PRO A 302 -6.84 10.86 -9.14
N VAL A 303 -5.73 10.15 -9.25
CA VAL A 303 -5.42 9.02 -8.36
C VAL A 303 -5.00 9.51 -6.97
N PRO A 304 -3.94 10.33 -6.79
CA PRO A 304 -3.60 10.86 -5.47
C PRO A 304 -4.69 11.76 -4.88
N ASP A 305 -5.39 12.56 -5.68
CA ASP A 305 -6.47 13.43 -5.21
C ASP A 305 -7.61 12.60 -4.58
N ASN A 306 -8.16 11.63 -5.30
CA ASN A 306 -9.17 10.72 -4.76
C ASN A 306 -8.68 9.95 -3.54
N THR A 307 -7.44 9.47 -3.56
CA THR A 307 -6.84 8.73 -2.45
C THR A 307 -6.77 9.58 -1.18
N GLY A 308 -6.43 10.87 -1.30
CA GLY A 308 -6.37 11.81 -0.18
C GLY A 308 -7.73 12.01 0.53
N TYR A 309 -8.85 11.93 -0.20
CA TYR A 309 -10.19 12.00 0.40
C TYR A 309 -10.62 10.70 1.10
N ILE A 310 -10.13 9.55 0.64
CA ILE A 310 -10.51 8.24 1.16
C ILE A 310 -9.76 7.88 2.45
N THR A 311 -8.52 8.36 2.60
CA THR A 311 -7.56 7.89 3.60
C THR A 311 -7.47 8.76 4.86
N GLU A 312 -6.90 8.23 5.94
CA GLU A 312 -6.75 8.94 7.21
C GLU A 312 -5.36 9.60 7.37
N GLY A 313 -4.87 10.22 6.32
CA GLY A 313 -3.58 10.91 6.27
C GLY A 313 -2.77 10.48 5.07
N GLN A 314 -1.50 10.80 5.06
CA GLN A 314 -0.55 10.44 3.99
C GLN A 314 0.89 10.52 4.49
N TYR A 315 1.79 9.77 3.84
CA TYR A 315 3.22 10.00 3.90
C TYR A 315 3.68 10.55 2.56
N TYR A 316 4.50 11.60 2.57
CA TYR A 316 5.21 12.09 1.39
C TYR A 316 6.64 11.58 1.41
N LEU A 317 7.02 10.81 0.40
CA LEU A 317 8.40 10.38 0.19
C LEU A 317 9.02 11.25 -0.90
N LYS A 318 10.02 12.04 -0.52
CA LYS A 318 10.71 12.98 -1.41
C LYS A 318 12.18 13.09 -1.04
N GLY A 319 13.06 12.99 -2.05
CA GLY A 319 14.51 13.00 -1.83
C GLY A 319 14.99 11.84 -0.95
N GLY A 320 14.37 10.67 -1.04
CA GLY A 320 14.69 9.49 -0.25
C GLY A 320 14.29 9.58 1.23
N ARG A 321 13.45 10.55 1.63
CA ARG A 321 13.06 10.80 3.02
C ARG A 321 11.54 10.99 3.13
N ILE A 322 10.97 10.64 4.29
CA ILE A 322 9.59 11.01 4.60
C ILE A 322 9.59 12.50 4.99
N GLU A 323 8.92 13.30 4.19
CA GLU A 323 8.84 14.76 4.36
C GLU A 323 7.88 15.08 5.53
N PRO A 324 8.33 15.78 6.59
CA PRO A 324 7.54 15.94 7.82
C PRO A 324 6.36 16.91 7.69
N PHE A 325 6.41 17.90 6.79
CA PHE A 325 5.36 18.94 6.71
C PHE A 325 4.16 18.50 5.88
N GLY A 326 4.38 17.72 4.82
CA GLY A 326 3.32 17.15 4.00
C GLY A 326 2.77 15.85 4.54
N SER A 327 3.52 15.16 5.41
CA SER A 327 3.13 13.88 5.99
C SER A 327 2.22 14.09 7.21
N LEU A 328 1.17 13.27 7.31
CA LEU A 328 0.18 13.37 8.36
C LEU A 328 -0.45 12.01 8.66
N SER A 329 -0.50 11.64 9.94
CA SER A 329 -1.36 10.57 10.44
C SER A 329 -2.49 11.16 11.29
N ARG A 330 -3.73 11.11 10.80
CA ARG A 330 -4.89 11.69 11.51
C ARG A 330 -5.27 10.88 12.76
N LEU A 331 -4.95 9.59 12.78
CA LEU A 331 -5.28 8.71 13.90
C LEU A 331 -4.21 8.69 15.00
N LYS A 332 -3.05 9.33 14.82
CA LYS A 332 -1.96 9.32 15.81
C LYS A 332 -2.38 9.76 17.21
N GLN A 333 -3.37 10.67 17.30
CA GLN A 333 -3.89 11.12 18.61
C GLN A 333 -4.61 10.02 19.39
N ASN A 334 -5.11 8.96 18.73
CA ASN A 334 -5.79 7.84 19.39
C ASN A 334 -4.82 6.99 20.23
N VAL A 335 -3.52 7.06 19.93
CA VAL A 335 -2.45 6.27 20.58
C VAL A 335 -1.54 7.10 21.47
N ASN A 336 -1.71 8.42 21.51
CA ASN A 336 -0.87 9.32 22.33
C ASN A 336 -0.84 8.98 23.82
N SER A 337 -1.93 8.39 24.35
CA SER A 337 -1.98 7.96 25.76
C SER A 337 -1.27 6.63 26.03
N SER A 338 -0.88 5.90 25.00
CA SER A 338 -0.18 4.61 25.10
C SER A 338 1.32 4.71 24.86
N THR A 339 1.81 5.92 24.57
CA THR A 339 3.24 6.22 24.38
C THR A 339 3.79 7.01 25.56
N ARG A 340 5.11 7.20 25.61
CA ARG A 340 5.80 7.94 26.68
C ARG A 340 5.25 9.39 26.76
N ASP A 341 5.14 9.94 27.95
CA ASP A 341 4.46 11.22 28.24
C ASP A 341 5.11 12.45 27.56
N ASP A 342 6.37 12.36 27.16
CA ASP A 342 7.10 13.39 26.44
C ASP A 342 6.93 13.31 24.90
N HIS A 343 6.46 12.19 24.36
CA HIS A 343 6.44 11.89 22.92
C HIS A 343 5.86 13.06 22.10
N ARG A 344 4.65 13.50 22.43
CA ARG A 344 3.97 14.57 21.68
C ARG A 344 4.74 15.90 21.78
N ALA A 345 5.18 16.27 22.98
CA ALA A 345 5.83 17.56 23.18
C ALA A 345 7.22 17.62 22.52
N LEU A 346 7.95 16.50 22.57
CA LEU A 346 9.24 16.38 21.91
C LEU A 346 9.09 16.44 20.39
N MET A 347 8.15 15.66 19.83
CA MET A 347 7.83 15.69 18.38
C MET A 347 7.48 17.11 17.92
N ASP A 348 6.54 17.78 18.61
CA ASP A 348 6.09 19.14 18.24
C ASP A 348 7.25 20.15 18.32
N GLY A 349 8.13 20.02 19.32
CA GLY A 349 9.32 20.85 19.48
C GLY A 349 10.33 20.64 18.35
N MET A 350 10.64 19.40 18.04
CA MET A 350 11.58 19.04 16.98
C MET A 350 11.11 19.51 15.60
N ILE A 351 9.83 19.30 15.26
CA ILE A 351 9.26 19.73 13.97
C ILE A 351 9.27 21.25 13.83
N ARG A 352 8.96 22.00 14.91
CA ARG A 352 9.02 23.45 14.90
C ARG A 352 10.45 23.95 14.66
N LEU A 353 11.45 23.37 15.33
CA LEU A 353 12.86 23.73 15.12
C LEU A 353 13.33 23.35 13.72
N TYR A 354 12.83 22.23 13.18
CA TYR A 354 13.12 21.84 11.81
C TYR A 354 12.50 22.81 10.77
N SER A 355 11.32 23.36 11.05
CA SER A 355 10.75 24.44 10.23
C SER A 355 11.66 25.66 10.22
N ASN A 356 12.13 26.10 11.41
CA ASN A 356 13.06 27.23 11.52
C ASN A 356 14.40 26.95 10.78
N TYR A 357 14.86 25.70 10.80
CA TYR A 357 16.04 25.30 10.04
C TYR A 357 15.80 25.47 8.52
N LYS A 358 14.65 25.07 7.99
CA LYS A 358 14.33 25.26 6.56
C LYS A 358 14.31 26.73 6.18
N ASP A 359 13.70 27.59 7.02
CA ASP A 359 13.71 29.04 6.82
C ASP A 359 15.15 29.59 6.84
N THR A 360 16.00 29.05 7.72
CA THR A 360 17.41 29.44 7.84
C THR A 360 18.23 29.01 6.61
N LEU A 361 17.96 27.82 6.07
CA LEU A 361 18.58 27.40 4.79
C LEU A 361 18.23 28.34 3.65
N GLU A 362 16.98 28.79 3.57
CA GLU A 362 16.54 29.74 2.55
C GLU A 362 17.26 31.08 2.72
N LYS A 363 17.33 31.64 3.94
CA LYS A 363 18.12 32.84 4.23
C LYS A 363 19.58 32.69 3.81
N LYS A 364 20.21 31.56 4.14
CA LYS A 364 21.60 31.25 3.77
C LYS A 364 21.78 31.21 2.25
N SER A 365 20.85 30.61 1.53
CA SER A 365 20.87 30.54 0.06
C SER A 365 20.77 31.91 -0.60
N MET A 366 20.08 32.87 0.05
CA MET A 366 19.95 34.28 -0.38
C MET A 366 21.16 35.11 0.02
N GLY A 367 22.17 34.58 0.69
CA GLY A 367 23.41 35.28 1.08
C GLY A 367 23.29 36.17 2.32
N PHE A 368 22.28 35.97 3.16
CA PHE A 368 22.17 36.70 4.43
C PHE A 368 23.23 36.23 5.44
N ASN A 369 23.67 37.16 6.30
CA ASN A 369 24.53 36.84 7.41
C ASN A 369 23.82 35.96 8.45
N MET A 370 24.47 34.91 8.89
CA MET A 370 23.94 33.97 9.90
C MET A 370 24.21 34.47 11.32
N SER A 371 23.18 34.49 12.16
CA SER A 371 23.32 34.74 13.58
C SER A 371 23.78 33.45 14.33
N ALA A 372 24.18 33.59 15.59
CA ALA A 372 24.50 32.43 16.42
C ALA A 372 23.31 31.44 16.56
N TRP A 373 22.09 31.93 16.52
CA TRP A 373 20.89 31.11 16.49
C TRP A 373 20.74 30.37 15.16
N ASP A 374 20.97 31.05 14.04
CA ASP A 374 20.93 30.41 12.73
C ASP A 374 21.97 29.30 12.61
N GLU A 375 23.16 29.45 13.15
CA GLU A 375 24.21 28.40 13.18
C GLU A 375 23.78 27.17 14.01
N LYS A 376 23.12 27.38 15.16
CA LYS A 376 22.53 26.26 15.94
C LYS A 376 21.47 25.52 15.15
N LEU A 377 20.58 26.24 14.46
CA LEU A 377 19.54 25.65 13.62
C LEU A 377 20.12 24.86 12.46
N LEU A 378 21.20 25.36 11.83
CA LEU A 378 21.89 24.65 10.75
C LEU A 378 22.53 23.33 11.24
N ALA A 379 23.15 23.34 12.42
CA ALA A 379 23.70 22.13 13.05
C ALA A 379 22.60 21.12 13.38
N TYR A 380 21.53 21.59 14.03
CA TYR A 380 20.37 20.79 14.41
C TYR A 380 19.70 20.13 13.18
N GLY A 381 19.42 20.92 12.14
CA GLY A 381 18.70 20.41 10.97
C GLY A 381 19.48 19.32 10.25
N LYS A 382 20.81 19.44 10.19
CA LYS A 382 21.66 18.40 9.62
C LYS A 382 21.59 17.11 10.46
N GLU A 383 21.73 17.22 11.77
CA GLU A 383 21.68 16.07 12.67
C GLU A 383 20.29 15.40 12.66
N PHE A 384 19.23 16.21 12.63
CA PHE A 384 17.86 15.73 12.48
C PHE A 384 17.67 14.94 11.18
N GLU A 385 18.18 15.47 10.05
CA GLU A 385 18.09 14.78 8.75
C GLU A 385 18.89 13.47 8.75
N ASP A 386 20.09 13.45 9.32
CA ASP A 386 20.98 12.29 9.32
C ASP A 386 20.49 11.20 10.31
N GLU A 387 19.91 11.57 11.44
CA GLU A 387 19.54 10.63 12.50
C GLU A 387 18.05 10.26 12.50
N MET A 388 17.14 11.19 12.25
CA MET A 388 15.68 10.94 12.31
C MET A 388 15.05 10.65 10.96
N MET A 389 15.56 11.25 9.86
CA MET A 389 14.98 11.10 8.53
C MET A 389 15.63 9.99 7.69
N ASP A 390 16.65 9.32 8.20
CA ASP A 390 17.28 8.18 7.54
C ASP A 390 16.36 6.95 7.61
N LEU A 391 15.83 6.54 6.45
CA LEU A 391 14.94 5.37 6.31
C LEU A 391 15.63 4.03 6.54
N SER A 392 16.96 3.99 6.63
CA SER A 392 17.71 2.77 6.95
C SER A 392 17.71 2.42 8.44
N LYS A 393 17.32 3.34 9.29
CA LYS A 393 17.28 3.14 10.75
C LYS A 393 16.24 2.08 11.14
N ASN A 394 16.61 1.32 12.18
CA ASN A 394 15.71 0.42 12.89
C ASN A 394 15.88 0.69 14.39
N ILE A 395 15.08 1.62 14.92
CA ILE A 395 15.20 2.12 16.28
C ILE A 395 13.84 1.99 16.96
N LYS A 396 13.81 1.45 18.17
CA LYS A 396 12.57 1.42 18.96
C LYS A 396 12.11 2.83 19.30
N LEU A 397 10.80 3.02 19.44
CA LEU A 397 10.21 4.34 19.71
C LEU A 397 10.84 5.01 20.93
N GLU A 398 11.05 4.25 22.01
CA GLU A 398 11.62 4.75 23.26
C GLU A 398 13.05 5.27 23.05
N ASP A 399 13.87 4.51 22.30
CA ASP A 399 15.25 4.88 21.96
C ASP A 399 15.27 6.07 20.98
N ALA A 400 14.30 6.15 20.05
CA ALA A 400 14.15 7.30 19.15
C ALA A 400 13.78 8.59 19.90
N LEU A 401 12.96 8.49 20.95
CA LEU A 401 12.65 9.62 21.82
C LEU A 401 13.89 10.08 22.59
N ASP A 402 14.70 9.17 23.12
CA ASP A 402 15.93 9.50 23.80
C ASP A 402 16.96 10.12 22.85
N LEU A 403 17.05 9.61 21.61
CA LEU A 403 17.87 10.19 20.55
C LEU A 403 17.39 11.63 20.21
N GLY A 404 16.07 11.87 20.17
CA GLY A 404 15.51 13.20 19.97
C GLY A 404 15.93 14.20 21.04
N TRP A 405 15.90 13.81 22.31
CA TRP A 405 16.40 14.64 23.40
C TRP A 405 17.90 14.89 23.29
N LYS A 406 18.67 13.88 22.90
CA LYS A 406 20.11 14.03 22.67
C LYS A 406 20.40 15.07 21.57
N ILE A 407 19.78 14.94 20.39
CA ILE A 407 19.93 15.89 19.28
C ILE A 407 19.61 17.33 19.73
N LEU A 408 18.54 17.51 20.51
CA LEU A 408 18.21 18.82 21.05
C LEU A 408 19.29 19.35 21.99
N SER A 409 19.83 18.49 22.89
CA SER A 409 20.83 18.90 23.88
C SER A 409 22.20 19.17 23.26
N ASP A 410 22.52 18.57 22.12
CA ASP A 410 23.77 18.80 21.42
C ASP A 410 23.78 20.16 20.71
N CYS A 411 22.59 20.69 20.35
CA CYS A 411 22.47 21.94 19.59
C CYS A 411 21.93 23.13 20.38
N PHE A 412 21.11 22.91 21.41
CA PHE A 412 20.38 23.97 22.11
C PHE A 412 20.54 23.92 23.63
N GLU A 413 20.25 25.05 24.27
CA GLU A 413 19.99 25.08 25.69
C GLU A 413 18.51 24.72 25.99
N PRO A 414 18.19 24.17 27.18
CA PRO A 414 16.83 23.76 27.56
C PRO A 414 15.74 24.80 27.24
N SER A 415 16.00 26.07 27.58
CA SER A 415 15.07 27.19 27.41
C SER A 415 14.80 27.54 25.94
N GLU A 416 15.68 27.17 25.02
CA GLU A 416 15.59 27.47 23.59
C GLU A 416 14.64 26.50 22.85
N THR A 417 14.39 25.32 23.42
CA THR A 417 13.56 24.29 22.79
C THR A 417 12.07 24.60 22.81
N GLY A 418 11.61 25.45 23.74
CA GLY A 418 10.20 25.77 23.95
C GLY A 418 9.35 24.57 24.40
N ILE A 419 9.97 23.50 24.86
CA ILE A 419 9.31 22.36 25.50
C ILE A 419 9.05 22.68 26.98
N LYS A 420 7.99 22.12 27.55
CA LYS A 420 7.61 22.36 28.95
C LYS A 420 8.74 21.97 29.89
N THR A 421 9.07 22.86 30.84
CA THR A 421 10.17 22.70 31.80
C THR A 421 10.13 21.36 32.55
N ALA A 422 8.96 20.91 32.96
CA ALA A 422 8.81 19.63 33.68
C ALA A 422 9.27 18.41 32.85
N LEU A 423 9.08 18.44 31.53
CA LEU A 423 9.55 17.37 30.61
C LEU A 423 11.07 17.51 30.38
N VAL A 424 11.54 18.74 30.23
CA VAL A 424 12.97 19.03 30.10
C VAL A 424 13.72 18.53 31.36
N GLU A 425 13.26 18.86 32.56
CA GLU A 425 13.88 18.38 33.83
C GLU A 425 13.92 16.85 33.93
N LYS A 426 12.92 16.18 33.38
CA LYS A 426 12.79 14.72 33.42
C LYS A 426 13.66 14.00 32.40
N TYR A 427 13.74 14.51 31.17
CA TYR A 427 14.29 13.78 30.02
C TYR A 427 15.55 14.40 29.40
N TRP A 428 15.89 15.65 29.77
CA TRP A 428 17.09 16.28 29.23
C TRP A 428 18.35 15.50 29.62
N PRO A 429 19.23 15.16 28.67
CA PRO A 429 20.46 14.44 28.98
C PRO A 429 21.32 15.20 29.98
N LYS A 430 21.70 14.54 31.07
CA LYS A 430 22.64 15.12 32.03
C LYS A 430 24.01 15.12 31.36
N LYS A 431 24.63 16.30 31.23
CA LYS A 431 26.04 16.39 30.85
C LYS A 431 26.88 15.69 31.93
N ASN A 432 27.51 14.58 31.57
CA ASN A 432 28.51 13.92 32.41
C ASN A 432 29.74 14.79 32.54
#